data_cfb5f7525343ca14cb33ca1a6ba66a68
#
_entry.id   cfb5f7525343ca14cb33ca1a6ba66a68
#
_cell.length_a   1.000
_cell.length_b   1.000
_cell.length_c   1.000
_cell.angle_alpha   90.00
_cell.angle_beta   90.00
_cell.angle_gamma   90.00
#
_symmetry.space_group_name_H-M   'P 1'
#
loop_
_entity.id
_entity.type
_entity.pdbx_description
1 polymer ?
#
loop_
_entity_poly.entity_id
_entity_poly.type
_entity_poly.pdbx_seq_one_letter_code
_entity_poly.pdbx_strand_id
1 'polypeptide(L)'
;MNNDKIMTLGINQARKTMNDNKGGPFGAVITDKKGNIISISSNLVLETYDPTAHAEINAIREASKKLKTHDLSNCILYATGYPCPMCLSAIIWANIQTVYYGTNVNEAEEIGFRDDFIYKYINNKNAWKCIKIIRRT
;
A
#
# COMPACT_ATOMS: atom_id res chain seq x y z
N MET A 1 -1.90 -20.90 5.81
CA MET A 1 -0.74 -20.11 6.30
C MET A 1 -1.28 -19.09 7.31
N ASN A 2 -0.64 -18.91 8.46
CA ASN A 2 -1.14 -17.98 9.46
C ASN A 2 -0.75 -16.52 9.12
N ASN A 3 -1.37 -15.56 9.81
CA ASN A 3 -1.18 -14.14 9.55
C ASN A 3 0.28 -13.68 9.69
N ASP A 4 1.01 -14.21 10.67
CA ASP A 4 2.40 -13.83 10.91
C ASP A 4 3.32 -14.30 9.77
N LYS A 5 3.09 -15.50 9.27
CA LYS A 5 3.86 -16.02 8.12
C LYS A 5 3.59 -15.22 6.86
N ILE A 6 2.34 -14.83 6.62
CA ILE A 6 1.97 -14.02 5.47
C ILE A 6 2.62 -12.64 5.58
N MET A 7 2.55 -12.01 6.76
CA MET A 7 3.19 -10.71 6.98
C MET A 7 4.71 -10.80 6.73
N THR A 8 5.34 -11.88 7.16
CA THR A 8 6.76 -12.11 6.95
C THR A 8 7.14 -12.16 5.48
N LEU A 9 6.28 -12.72 4.63
CA LEU A 9 6.51 -12.69 3.18
C LEU A 9 6.60 -11.26 2.64
N GLY A 10 5.73 -10.38 3.11
CA GLY A 10 5.76 -8.96 2.74
C GLY A 10 7.02 -8.26 3.23
N ILE A 11 7.40 -8.52 4.47
CA ILE A 11 8.61 -7.96 5.08
C ILE A 11 9.85 -8.40 4.30
N ASN A 12 9.95 -9.67 3.95
CA ASN A 12 11.08 -10.20 3.20
C ASN A 12 11.15 -9.60 1.79
N GLN A 13 10.02 -9.43 1.13
CA GLN A 13 9.96 -8.80 -0.19
C GLN A 13 10.39 -7.34 -0.11
N ALA A 14 9.96 -6.61 0.91
CA ALA A 14 10.36 -5.23 1.15
C ALA A 14 11.88 -5.11 1.36
N ARG A 15 12.42 -6.02 2.16
CA ARG A 15 13.85 -6.04 2.47
C ARG A 15 14.70 -6.30 1.22
N LYS A 16 14.27 -7.24 0.38
CA LYS A 16 14.93 -7.54 -0.90
C LYS A 16 14.92 -6.32 -1.83
N THR A 17 13.77 -5.68 -1.98
CA THR A 17 13.61 -4.49 -2.82
C THR A 17 14.49 -3.34 -2.36
N MET A 18 14.53 -3.09 -1.06
CA MET A 18 15.36 -2.04 -0.47
C MET A 18 16.86 -2.34 -0.68
N ASN A 19 17.28 -3.59 -0.49
CA ASN A 19 18.67 -3.99 -0.70
C ASN A 19 19.11 -3.85 -2.15
N ASP A 20 18.18 -4.03 -3.10
CA ASP A 20 18.43 -3.86 -4.54
C ASP A 20 18.28 -2.41 -5.01
N ASN A 21 18.02 -1.46 -4.09
CA ASN A 21 17.81 -0.03 -4.38
C ASN A 21 16.65 0.25 -5.36
N LYS A 22 15.61 -0.58 -5.33
CA LYS A 22 14.44 -0.47 -6.20
C LYS A 22 13.29 0.34 -5.59
N GLY A 23 13.28 0.51 -4.29
CA GLY A 23 12.23 1.24 -3.59
C GLY A 23 12.43 1.26 -2.09
N GLY A 24 11.43 1.80 -1.39
CA GLY A 24 11.42 1.91 0.07
C GLY A 24 11.13 0.58 0.78
N PRO A 25 11.14 0.62 2.14
CA PRO A 25 11.13 -0.58 2.97
C PRO A 25 9.73 -1.15 3.25
N PHE A 26 8.80 -1.04 2.30
CA PHE A 26 7.43 -1.51 2.49
C PHE A 26 7.08 -2.64 1.54
N GLY A 27 6.30 -3.58 2.04
CA GLY A 27 5.79 -4.71 1.29
C GLY A 27 4.29 -4.91 1.52
N ALA A 28 3.66 -5.67 0.63
CA ALA A 28 2.25 -6.02 0.74
C ALA A 28 2.00 -7.40 0.14
N VAL A 29 1.06 -8.12 0.74
CA VAL A 29 0.63 -9.44 0.29
C VAL A 29 -0.88 -9.44 0.19
N ILE A 30 -1.41 -9.98 -0.88
CA ILE A 30 -2.85 -10.23 -1.02
C ILE A 30 -3.09 -11.73 -1.05
N THR A 31 -4.04 -12.17 -0.23
CA THR A 31 -4.48 -13.57 -0.17
C THR A 31 -5.96 -13.66 -0.43
N ASP A 32 -6.46 -14.88 -0.72
CA ASP A 32 -7.88 -15.16 -0.60
C ASP A 32 -8.24 -15.37 0.89
N LYS A 33 -9.51 -15.63 1.17
CA LYS A 33 -9.99 -15.83 2.54
C LYS A 33 -9.55 -17.16 3.17
N LYS A 34 -9.00 -18.06 2.36
CA LYS A 34 -8.42 -19.32 2.82
C LYS A 34 -6.93 -19.21 3.13
N GLY A 35 -6.33 -18.06 2.86
CA GLY A 35 -4.90 -17.83 3.07
C GLY A 35 -4.02 -18.20 1.89
N ASN A 36 -4.59 -18.48 0.73
CA ASN A 36 -3.80 -18.73 -0.48
C ASN A 36 -3.23 -17.42 -1.01
N ILE A 37 -1.92 -17.39 -1.28
CA ILE A 37 -1.22 -16.20 -1.76
C ILE A 37 -1.62 -15.91 -3.21
N ILE A 38 -2.08 -14.67 -3.45
CA ILE A 38 -2.41 -14.19 -4.80
C ILE A 38 -1.30 -13.30 -5.32
N SER A 39 -0.82 -12.35 -4.51
CA SER A 39 0.28 -11.48 -4.90
C SER A 39 1.18 -11.14 -3.72
N ILE A 40 2.46 -10.93 -4.01
CA ILE A 40 3.46 -10.43 -3.07
C ILE A 40 4.19 -9.31 -3.79
N SER A 41 4.16 -8.12 -3.22
CA SER A 41 4.74 -6.94 -3.85
C SER A 41 5.45 -6.06 -2.83
N SER A 42 6.19 -5.09 -3.35
CA SER A 42 6.91 -4.12 -2.54
C SER A 42 6.87 -2.76 -3.22
N ASN A 43 7.41 -1.76 -2.54
CA ASN A 43 7.52 -0.41 -3.09
C ASN A 43 8.55 -0.40 -4.22
N LEU A 44 8.14 -0.04 -5.43
CA LEU A 44 8.98 0.00 -6.62
C LEU A 44 9.08 1.41 -7.22
N VAL A 45 8.87 2.43 -6.40
CA VAL A 45 8.91 3.84 -6.84
C VAL A 45 10.22 4.18 -7.54
N LEU A 46 11.36 3.74 -6.99
CA LEU A 46 12.67 4.06 -7.56
C LEU A 46 12.92 3.28 -8.86
N GLU A 47 12.50 2.02 -8.93
CA GLU A 47 12.72 1.20 -10.12
C GLU A 47 11.88 1.65 -11.31
N THR A 48 10.62 2.02 -11.05
CA THR A 48 9.66 2.30 -12.13
C THR A 48 9.50 3.80 -12.42
N TYR A 49 10.18 4.67 -11.67
CA TYR A 49 10.00 6.13 -11.76
C TYR A 49 8.54 6.54 -11.62
N ASP A 50 7.80 5.82 -10.77
CA ASP A 50 6.38 6.01 -10.56
C ASP A 50 6.11 6.28 -9.08
N PRO A 51 5.75 7.54 -8.70
CA PRO A 51 5.52 7.88 -7.30
C PRO A 51 4.30 7.15 -6.69
N THR A 52 3.45 6.54 -7.50
CA THR A 52 2.30 5.78 -7.03
C THR A 52 2.59 4.30 -6.83
N ALA A 53 3.78 3.83 -7.21
CA ALA A 53 4.14 2.40 -7.15
C ALA A 53 4.46 1.94 -5.73
N HIS A 54 3.58 2.25 -4.77
CA HIS A 54 3.63 1.72 -3.41
C HIS A 54 3.34 0.22 -3.42
N ALA A 55 3.76 -0.46 -2.35
CA ALA A 55 3.60 -1.90 -2.24
C ALA A 55 2.14 -2.35 -2.39
N GLU A 56 1.22 -1.65 -1.74
CA GLU A 56 -0.21 -1.98 -1.79
C GLU A 56 -0.78 -1.78 -3.19
N ILE A 57 -0.38 -0.70 -3.88
CA ILE A 57 -0.80 -0.44 -5.26
C ILE A 57 -0.32 -1.56 -6.19
N ASN A 58 0.94 -1.95 -6.06
CA ASN A 58 1.51 -3.02 -6.88
C ASN A 58 0.83 -4.36 -6.58
N ALA A 59 0.55 -4.65 -5.31
CA ALA A 59 -0.15 -5.87 -4.91
C ALA A 59 -1.57 -5.92 -5.51
N ILE A 60 -2.30 -4.81 -5.46
CA ILE A 60 -3.65 -4.71 -6.04
C ILE A 60 -3.59 -4.91 -7.56
N ARG A 61 -2.68 -4.23 -8.24
CA ARG A 61 -2.51 -4.37 -9.70
C ARG A 61 -2.24 -5.81 -10.10
N GLU A 62 -1.32 -6.46 -9.40
CA GLU A 62 -0.94 -7.84 -9.68
C GLU A 62 -2.09 -8.81 -9.38
N ALA A 63 -2.76 -8.66 -8.24
CA ALA A 63 -3.89 -9.50 -7.87
C ALA A 63 -5.05 -9.35 -8.84
N SER A 64 -5.41 -8.13 -9.20
CA SER A 64 -6.49 -7.85 -10.15
C SER A 64 -6.20 -8.44 -11.53
N LYS A 65 -4.97 -8.32 -11.98
CA LYS A 65 -4.53 -8.88 -13.26
C LYS A 65 -4.58 -10.41 -13.24
N LYS A 66 -4.11 -11.01 -12.16
CA LYS A 66 -4.07 -12.46 -11.99
C LYS A 66 -5.47 -13.07 -11.91
N LEU A 67 -6.36 -12.42 -11.17
CA LEU A 67 -7.76 -12.88 -11.00
C LEU A 67 -8.68 -12.36 -12.10
N LYS A 68 -8.20 -11.49 -12.99
CA LYS A 68 -8.95 -10.89 -14.09
C LYS A 68 -10.22 -10.18 -13.61
N THR A 69 -10.09 -9.41 -12.52
CA THR A 69 -11.20 -8.65 -11.94
C THR A 69 -10.69 -7.42 -11.23
N HIS A 70 -11.47 -6.34 -11.22
CA HIS A 70 -11.21 -5.17 -10.39
C HIS A 70 -11.83 -5.28 -9.00
N ASP A 71 -12.63 -6.32 -8.76
CA ASP A 71 -13.30 -6.56 -7.48
C ASP A 71 -12.53 -7.60 -6.68
N LEU A 72 -11.86 -7.15 -5.63
CA LEU A 72 -11.08 -7.99 -4.73
C LEU A 72 -11.80 -8.19 -3.37
N SER A 73 -13.13 -8.17 -3.38
CA SER A 73 -13.93 -8.31 -2.15
C SER A 73 -13.70 -9.65 -1.42
N ASN A 74 -13.22 -10.66 -2.13
CA ASN A 74 -12.90 -11.97 -1.54
C ASN A 74 -11.44 -12.10 -1.12
N CYS A 75 -10.71 -10.97 -1.05
CA CYS A 75 -9.30 -10.95 -0.73
C CYS A 75 -9.02 -10.25 0.58
N ILE A 76 -7.86 -10.56 1.16
CA ILE A 76 -7.33 -9.92 2.36
C ILE A 76 -5.98 -9.32 2.00
N LEU A 77 -5.72 -8.09 2.46
CA LEU A 77 -4.45 -7.42 2.22
C LEU A 77 -3.64 -7.35 3.52
N TYR A 78 -2.36 -7.69 3.40
CA TYR A 78 -1.39 -7.58 4.48
C TYR A 78 -0.37 -6.52 4.06
N ALA A 79 -0.31 -5.41 4.79
CA ALA A 79 0.63 -4.32 4.54
C ALA A 79 1.63 -4.24 5.68
N THR A 80 2.91 -4.10 5.38
CA THR A 80 3.93 -4.01 6.43
C THR A 80 3.82 -2.70 7.22
N GLY A 81 3.28 -1.64 6.61
CA GLY A 81 2.96 -0.38 7.27
C GLY A 81 1.50 0.00 7.07
N TYR A 82 0.97 0.86 7.95
CA TYR A 82 -0.38 1.39 7.78
C TYR A 82 -0.50 2.08 6.41
N PRO A 83 -1.52 1.76 5.61
CA PRO A 83 -1.64 2.32 4.27
C PRO A 83 -1.70 3.85 4.27
N CYS A 84 -0.96 4.48 3.37
CA CYS A 84 -1.09 5.92 3.13
C CYS A 84 -2.47 6.23 2.53
N PRO A 85 -2.89 7.51 2.47
CA PRO A 85 -4.20 7.86 1.93
C PRO A 85 -4.44 7.37 0.50
N MET A 86 -3.43 7.38 -0.36
CA MET A 86 -3.53 6.86 -1.72
C MET A 86 -3.84 5.36 -1.72
N CYS A 87 -3.07 4.60 -0.94
CA CYS A 87 -3.23 3.15 -0.87
C CYS A 87 -4.54 2.77 -0.19
N LEU A 88 -4.93 3.49 0.87
CA LEU A 88 -6.22 3.27 1.53
C LEU A 88 -7.37 3.49 0.56
N SER A 89 -7.31 4.54 -0.24
CA SER A 89 -8.32 4.81 -1.27
C SER A 89 -8.37 3.69 -2.31
N ALA A 90 -7.21 3.21 -2.76
CA ALA A 90 -7.12 2.11 -3.70
C ALA A 90 -7.70 0.81 -3.13
N ILE A 91 -7.46 0.54 -1.86
CA ILE A 91 -8.01 -0.62 -1.13
C ILE A 91 -9.54 -0.55 -1.14
N ILE A 92 -10.09 0.64 -0.87
CA ILE A 92 -11.54 0.87 -0.87
C ILE A 92 -12.11 0.68 -2.28
N TRP A 93 -11.47 1.25 -3.30
CA TRP A 93 -11.86 1.07 -4.70
C TRP A 93 -11.86 -0.40 -5.12
N ALA A 94 -10.93 -1.19 -4.61
CA ALA A 94 -10.83 -2.63 -4.89
C ALA A 94 -11.83 -3.47 -4.09
N ASN A 95 -12.59 -2.87 -3.18
CA ASN A 95 -13.55 -3.53 -2.29
C ASN A 95 -12.91 -4.50 -1.29
N ILE A 96 -11.63 -4.36 -1.00
CA ILE A 96 -10.95 -5.15 0.04
C ILE A 96 -11.46 -4.66 1.40
N GLN A 97 -12.02 -5.56 2.20
CA GLN A 97 -12.67 -5.21 3.46
C GLN A 97 -11.80 -5.49 4.70
N THR A 98 -10.72 -6.25 4.54
CA THR A 98 -9.85 -6.62 5.66
C THR A 98 -8.41 -6.30 5.30
N VAL A 99 -7.77 -5.50 6.15
CA VAL A 99 -6.36 -5.14 6.03
C VAL A 99 -5.68 -5.40 7.37
N TYR A 100 -4.60 -6.16 7.34
CA TYR A 100 -3.69 -6.28 8.48
C TYR A 100 -2.47 -5.41 8.21
N TYR A 101 -1.95 -4.76 9.23
CA TYR A 101 -0.77 -3.90 9.08
C TYR A 101 0.21 -4.10 10.22
N GLY A 102 1.50 -3.80 9.95
CA GLY A 102 2.57 -3.98 10.92
C GLY A 102 2.94 -2.72 11.70
N THR A 103 3.13 -1.58 10.99
CA THR A 103 3.50 -0.31 11.63
C THR A 103 2.44 0.75 11.38
N ASN A 104 2.24 1.65 12.36
CA ASN A 104 1.26 2.73 12.24
C ASN A 104 1.85 3.97 11.51
N VAL A 105 0.99 4.97 11.25
CA VAL A 105 1.38 6.19 10.54
C VAL A 105 2.47 6.97 11.28
N ASN A 106 2.39 7.04 12.61
CA ASN A 106 3.38 7.76 13.42
C ASN A 106 4.76 7.09 13.36
N GLU A 107 4.80 5.76 13.37
CA GLU A 107 6.04 5.00 13.22
C GLU A 107 6.68 5.24 11.85
N ALA A 108 5.87 5.31 10.78
CA ALA A 108 6.35 5.62 9.45
C ALA A 108 6.92 7.04 9.38
N GLU A 109 6.27 8.02 10.01
CA GLU A 109 6.75 9.41 10.06
C GLU A 109 8.10 9.53 10.76
N GLU A 110 8.32 8.78 11.83
CA GLU A 110 9.59 8.78 12.56
C GLU A 110 10.77 8.39 11.69
N ILE A 111 10.56 7.60 10.65
CA ILE A 111 11.60 7.21 9.70
C ILE A 111 11.55 7.98 8.38
N GLY A 112 10.82 9.10 8.34
CA GLY A 112 10.86 10.07 7.25
C GLY A 112 9.78 9.95 6.18
N PHE A 113 8.74 9.16 6.37
CA PHE A 113 7.64 9.04 5.41
C PHE A 113 6.51 10.02 5.75
N ARG A 114 5.89 10.62 4.71
CA ARG A 114 4.99 11.77 4.84
C ARG A 114 3.50 11.42 4.83
N ASP A 115 3.13 10.23 5.24
CA ASP A 115 1.74 9.78 5.21
C ASP A 115 0.83 10.67 6.08
N ASP A 116 1.33 11.07 7.26
CA ASP A 116 0.60 11.91 8.19
C ASP A 116 0.28 13.30 7.60
N PHE A 117 1.20 13.86 6.83
CA PHE A 117 1.03 15.13 6.13
C PHE A 117 -0.18 15.09 5.18
N ILE A 118 -0.32 14.00 4.42
CA ILE A 118 -1.42 13.84 3.47
C ILE A 118 -2.76 13.68 4.21
N TYR A 119 -2.79 12.89 5.30
CA TYR A 119 -3.98 12.73 6.12
C TYR A 119 -4.44 14.08 6.70
N LYS A 120 -3.51 14.89 7.18
CA LYS A 120 -3.81 16.23 7.69
C LYS A 120 -4.40 17.14 6.62
N TYR A 121 -3.85 17.08 5.40
CA TYR A 121 -4.38 17.87 4.28
C TYR A 121 -5.81 17.47 3.93
N ILE A 122 -6.10 16.16 3.88
CA ILE A 122 -7.43 15.65 3.56
C ILE A 122 -8.45 16.11 4.62
N ASN A 123 -8.07 16.08 5.90
CA ASN A 123 -8.94 16.48 7.00
C ASN A 123 -9.13 17.99 7.08
N ASN A 124 -8.11 18.77 6.72
CA ASN A 124 -8.19 20.23 6.72
C ASN A 124 -7.39 20.80 5.55
N LYS A 125 -8.06 21.06 4.44
CA LYS A 125 -7.45 21.55 3.20
C LYS A 125 -6.75 22.89 3.37
N ASN A 126 -7.09 23.67 4.40
CA ASN A 126 -6.46 24.97 4.67
C ASN A 126 -5.14 24.85 5.45
N ALA A 127 -4.89 23.68 6.06
CA ALA A 127 -3.67 23.45 6.82
C ALA A 127 -2.42 23.40 5.92
N TRP A 128 -2.59 23.00 4.65
CA TRP A 128 -1.49 22.87 3.70
C TRP A 128 -1.88 23.44 2.35
N LYS A 129 -0.98 24.24 1.77
CA LYS A 129 -1.18 24.82 0.44
C LYS A 129 -0.27 24.13 -0.59
N CYS A 130 -0.22 22.80 -0.56
CA CYS A 130 0.64 22.02 -1.43
C CYS A 130 0.08 21.84 -2.85
N ILE A 131 -1.23 21.95 -3.00
CA ILE A 131 -1.91 21.78 -4.29
C ILE A 131 -2.94 22.90 -4.45
N LYS A 132 -3.03 23.43 -5.65
CA LYS A 132 -4.10 24.36 -6.03
C LYS A 132 -5.12 23.59 -6.88
N ILE A 133 -6.35 23.48 -6.37
CA ILE A 133 -7.45 22.82 -7.08
C ILE A 133 -8.45 23.88 -7.51
N ILE A 134 -8.63 24.03 -8.81
CA ILE A 134 -9.43 25.13 -9.40
C ILE A 134 -10.52 24.55 -10.28
N ARG A 135 -11.77 24.93 -10.00
CA ARG A 135 -12.89 24.59 -10.88
C ARG A 135 -12.86 25.48 -12.14
N ARG A 136 -13.06 24.89 -13.29
CA ARG A 136 -13.01 25.56 -14.61
C ARG A 136 -14.37 25.55 -15.31
N THR A 137 -15.41 25.59 -14.84
CA THR A 137 -16.78 25.66 -15.38
C THR A 137 -17.74 24.90 -14.47
#